data_021231db3a8c3669ad258f65874979ba
#
_entry.id   021231db3a8c3669ad258f65874979ba
#
_cell.length_a   1.000
_cell.length_b   1.000
_cell.length_c   1.000
_cell.angle_alpha   90.00
_cell.angle_beta   90.00
_cell.angle_gamma   90.00
#
_symmetry.space_group_name_H-M   'P 1'
#
loop_
_entity.id
_entity.type
_entity.pdbx_description
1 polymer ?
#
loop_
_entity_poly.entity_id
_entity_poly.type
_entity_poly.pdbx_seq_one_letter_code
_entity_poly.pdbx_strand_id
1 'polypeptide(L)'
;MITEQAPGKLYIAGEYAVLEQNCPAILVAVNEFVRVSIAKSTGTSGLIHSKQYSQDSIHWIRKGNQMVIDNRDNPFEYILSAINFTERFCLEQKVSMSLYDLHVNSDLDSADGKKYGLGSSAAVTVATVKAILNFYGLHCTKDLIFKLSAISHYSVQGNGSAGDIAASVYGGWLAYQTFDKAWLKKELATKSLSEVLNEAWPG
;
A
#
# COMPACT_ATOMS: atom_id res chain seq x y z
N MET A 1 1.11 -6.90 19.05
CA MET A 1 1.85 -6.47 17.85
C MET A 1 1.49 -7.41 16.71
N ILE A 2 1.14 -6.87 15.56
CA ILE A 2 0.80 -7.60 14.34
C ILE A 2 1.90 -7.28 13.33
N THR A 3 2.35 -8.28 12.55
CA THR A 3 3.35 -8.08 11.50
C THR A 3 2.83 -8.69 10.21
N GLU A 4 2.83 -7.88 9.16
CA GLU A 4 2.48 -8.28 7.80
C GLU A 4 3.66 -8.04 6.86
N GLN A 5 3.68 -8.79 5.77
CA GLN A 5 4.73 -8.66 4.78
C GLN A 5 4.18 -8.72 3.35
N ALA A 6 4.92 -8.11 2.44
CA ALA A 6 4.67 -8.20 1.02
C ALA A 6 6.00 -8.32 0.25
N PRO A 7 6.07 -9.18 -0.77
CA PRO A 7 7.28 -9.37 -1.58
C PRO A 7 7.51 -8.23 -2.55
N GLY A 8 8.75 -8.05 -2.96
CA GLY A 8 9.10 -7.31 -4.15
C GLY A 8 8.77 -8.09 -5.42
N LYS A 9 9.09 -7.51 -6.58
CA LYS A 9 8.75 -8.05 -7.89
C LYS A 9 9.88 -7.88 -8.93
N LEU A 10 9.80 -8.70 -9.99
CA LEU A 10 10.50 -8.48 -11.25
C LEU A 10 9.51 -8.63 -12.43
N TYR A 11 9.63 -7.75 -13.42
CA TYR A 11 9.03 -7.97 -14.73
C TYR A 11 9.89 -8.92 -15.53
N ILE A 12 9.30 -9.98 -16.05
CA ILE A 12 9.94 -10.94 -16.93
C ILE A 12 9.73 -10.53 -18.39
N ALA A 13 8.50 -10.06 -18.69
CA ALA A 13 8.14 -9.56 -20.01
C ALA A 13 6.98 -8.56 -19.91
N GLY A 14 6.89 -7.65 -20.87
CA GLY A 14 5.72 -6.75 -21.02
C GLY A 14 5.70 -5.55 -20.08
N GLU A 15 6.82 -5.16 -19.44
CA GLU A 15 6.87 -4.06 -18.47
C GLU A 15 6.29 -2.73 -18.98
N TYR A 16 6.55 -2.41 -20.26
CA TYR A 16 5.99 -1.21 -20.88
C TYR A 16 4.67 -1.48 -21.60
N ALA A 17 4.50 -2.67 -22.19
CA ALA A 17 3.30 -3.04 -22.91
C ALA A 17 2.05 -3.05 -22.00
N VAL A 18 2.21 -3.46 -20.74
CA VAL A 18 1.14 -3.51 -19.75
C VAL A 18 0.55 -2.15 -19.37
N LEU A 19 1.14 -1.05 -19.81
CA LEU A 19 0.56 0.29 -19.65
C LEU A 19 -0.62 0.51 -20.60
N GLU A 20 -0.65 -0.23 -21.72
CA GLU A 20 -1.75 -0.23 -22.68
C GLU A 20 -2.80 -1.30 -22.31
N GLN A 21 -4.07 -0.98 -22.57
CA GLN A 21 -5.16 -1.93 -22.33
C GLN A 21 -5.00 -3.19 -23.20
N ASN A 22 -5.39 -4.33 -22.65
CA ASN A 22 -5.31 -5.65 -23.29
C ASN A 22 -3.88 -6.14 -23.63
N CYS A 23 -2.85 -5.47 -23.13
CA CYS A 23 -1.46 -5.92 -23.26
C CYS A 23 -1.00 -6.56 -21.94
N PRO A 24 -0.81 -7.90 -21.90
CA PRO A 24 -0.39 -8.56 -20.68
C PRO A 24 1.10 -8.39 -20.39
N ALA A 25 1.46 -8.46 -19.11
CA ALA A 25 2.82 -8.65 -18.64
C ALA A 25 2.95 -9.94 -17.86
N ILE A 26 4.19 -10.45 -17.78
CA ILE A 26 4.55 -11.55 -16.90
C ILE A 26 5.46 -11.01 -15.82
N LEU A 27 5.05 -11.19 -14.58
CA LEU A 27 5.78 -10.80 -13.39
C LEU A 27 6.06 -12.01 -12.51
N VAL A 28 7.09 -11.87 -11.67
CA VAL A 28 7.38 -12.81 -10.59
C VAL A 28 7.60 -12.04 -9.29
N ALA A 29 6.98 -12.51 -8.22
CA ALA A 29 7.29 -12.05 -6.87
C ALA A 29 8.64 -12.63 -6.44
N VAL A 30 9.51 -11.78 -5.88
CA VAL A 30 10.82 -12.21 -5.37
C VAL A 30 10.72 -12.67 -3.90
N ASN A 31 11.73 -13.41 -3.42
CA ASN A 31 11.78 -13.87 -2.03
C ASN A 31 12.48 -12.86 -1.10
N GLU A 32 12.24 -11.58 -1.34
CA GLU A 32 12.66 -10.46 -0.51
C GLU A 32 11.44 -9.62 -0.17
N PHE A 33 11.34 -9.15 1.07
CA PHE A 33 10.09 -8.64 1.61
C PHE A 33 10.26 -7.27 2.26
N VAL A 34 9.18 -6.47 2.19
CA VAL A 34 8.95 -5.39 3.15
C VAL A 34 8.03 -5.93 4.25
N ARG A 35 8.42 -5.70 5.49
CA ARG A 35 7.66 -6.06 6.69
C ARG A 35 7.16 -4.80 7.40
N VAL A 36 5.89 -4.80 7.75
CA VAL A 36 5.26 -3.73 8.53
C VAL A 36 4.70 -4.33 9.81
N SER A 37 5.21 -3.84 10.93
CA SER A 37 4.74 -4.21 12.27
C SER A 37 3.92 -3.06 12.85
N ILE A 38 2.75 -3.36 13.38
CA ILE A 38 1.82 -2.40 13.95
C ILE A 38 1.39 -2.84 15.36
N ALA A 39 1.31 -1.90 16.28
CA ALA A 39 0.82 -2.12 17.64
C ALA A 39 0.06 -0.88 18.13
N LYS A 40 -0.90 -1.08 19.03
CA LYS A 40 -1.58 0.04 19.69
C LYS A 40 -0.56 0.89 20.44
N SER A 41 -0.56 2.21 20.22
CA SER A 41 0.28 3.13 20.96
C SER A 41 -0.20 3.26 22.40
N THR A 42 0.74 3.36 23.32
CA THR A 42 0.47 3.59 24.76
C THR A 42 0.59 5.05 25.15
N GLY A 43 1.06 5.91 24.21
CA GLY A 43 1.26 7.33 24.43
C GLY A 43 0.09 8.21 23.98
N THR A 44 0.33 9.50 23.95
CA THR A 44 -0.61 10.53 23.41
C THR A 44 -0.42 10.78 21.91
N SER A 45 0.64 10.21 21.31
CA SER A 45 0.95 10.24 19.88
C SER A 45 1.29 8.84 19.39
N GLY A 46 1.09 8.61 18.11
CA GLY A 46 1.60 7.44 17.40
C GLY A 46 2.95 7.74 16.75
N LEU A 47 3.65 6.68 16.36
CA LEU A 47 4.96 6.73 15.72
C LEU A 47 4.91 5.97 14.38
N ILE A 48 5.51 6.54 13.34
CA ILE A 48 5.86 5.82 12.12
C ILE A 48 7.38 5.84 12.01
N HIS A 49 7.99 4.67 11.98
CA HIS A 49 9.44 4.50 11.89
C HIS A 49 9.79 3.54 10.77
N SER A 50 10.82 3.88 9.99
CA SER A 50 11.39 2.98 8.99
C SER A 50 12.90 2.90 9.19
N LYS A 51 13.45 1.68 9.21
CA LYS A 51 14.89 1.46 9.30
C LYS A 51 15.65 2.07 8.11
N GLN A 52 15.01 2.16 6.96
CA GLN A 52 15.58 2.72 5.74
C GLN A 52 15.82 4.24 5.85
N TYR A 53 15.01 4.90 6.67
CA TYR A 53 15.10 6.32 6.99
C TYR A 53 15.41 6.48 8.48
N SER A 54 16.53 5.88 8.93
CA SER A 54 16.87 5.70 10.35
C SER A 54 16.96 6.98 11.18
N GLN A 55 17.03 8.14 10.54
CA GLN A 55 17.02 9.44 11.19
C GLN A 55 15.63 10.10 11.22
N ASP A 56 14.64 9.57 10.47
CA ASP A 56 13.34 10.17 10.32
C ASP A 56 12.25 9.26 10.91
N SER A 57 11.81 9.58 12.10
CA SER A 57 10.59 9.03 12.68
C SER A 57 9.53 10.12 12.66
N ILE A 58 8.33 9.76 12.23
CA ILE A 58 7.19 10.68 12.24
C ILE A 58 6.33 10.42 13.45
N HIS A 59 6.16 11.45 14.28
CA HIS A 59 5.12 11.47 15.28
C HIS A 59 3.82 12.01 14.69
N TRP A 60 2.72 11.37 15.06
CA TRP A 60 1.40 11.77 14.60
C TRP A 60 0.39 11.74 15.73
N ILE A 61 -0.65 12.53 15.61
CA ILE A 61 -1.75 12.57 16.56
C ILE A 61 -3.07 12.30 15.87
N ARG A 62 -4.08 11.92 16.64
CA ARG A 62 -5.43 11.76 16.13
C ARG A 62 -6.28 12.95 16.54
N LYS A 63 -6.89 13.64 15.55
CA LYS A 63 -7.92 14.66 15.77
C LYS A 63 -9.26 14.10 15.25
N GLY A 64 -10.14 13.70 16.16
CA GLY A 64 -11.30 12.91 15.78
C GLY A 64 -10.87 11.60 15.12
N ASN A 65 -11.34 11.36 13.89
CA ASN A 65 -10.97 10.19 13.11
C ASN A 65 -9.78 10.42 12.14
N GLN A 66 -9.21 11.61 12.12
CA GLN A 66 -8.15 11.95 11.17
C GLN A 66 -6.77 11.79 11.80
N MET A 67 -5.84 11.22 11.04
CA MET A 67 -4.41 11.29 11.30
C MET A 67 -3.90 12.69 10.99
N VAL A 68 -3.18 13.31 11.91
CA VAL A 68 -2.53 14.61 11.74
C VAL A 68 -1.04 14.46 11.97
N ILE A 69 -0.27 14.89 11.01
CA ILE A 69 1.19 14.81 10.98
C ILE A 69 1.74 16.24 10.95
N ASP A 70 2.75 16.50 11.74
CA ASP A 70 3.49 17.76 11.69
C ASP A 70 4.81 17.55 10.93
N ASN A 71 4.70 17.40 9.59
CA ASN A 71 5.91 17.31 8.76
C ASN A 71 5.65 17.80 7.33
N ARG A 72 6.54 18.66 6.82
CA ARG A 72 6.41 19.33 5.52
C ARG A 72 7.14 18.59 4.40
N ASP A 73 8.26 17.92 4.70
CA ASP A 73 9.03 17.09 3.76
C ASP A 73 9.04 15.65 4.27
N ASN A 74 8.30 14.76 3.59
CA ASN A 74 7.98 13.46 4.12
C ASN A 74 8.42 12.36 3.17
N PRO A 75 9.44 11.53 3.54
CA PRO A 75 9.89 10.41 2.74
C PRO A 75 8.91 9.21 2.74
N PHE A 76 7.80 9.30 3.51
CA PHE A 76 6.87 8.19 3.75
C PHE A 76 5.58 8.30 2.93
N GLU A 77 5.57 8.98 1.79
CA GLU A 77 4.36 9.25 1.00
C GLU A 77 3.52 8.01 0.71
N TYR A 78 4.16 6.90 0.33
CA TYR A 78 3.47 5.63 0.06
C TYR A 78 2.86 5.01 1.31
N ILE A 79 3.56 5.08 2.45
CA ILE A 79 3.05 4.60 3.73
C ILE A 79 1.86 5.43 4.18
N LEU A 80 1.97 6.76 4.11
CA LEU A 80 0.90 7.67 4.52
C LEU A 80 -0.33 7.57 3.63
N SER A 81 -0.13 7.42 2.33
CA SER A 81 -1.23 7.17 1.41
C SER A 81 -1.93 5.84 1.72
N ALA A 82 -1.17 4.76 1.96
CA ALA A 82 -1.73 3.48 2.35
C ALA A 82 -2.52 3.57 3.66
N ILE A 83 -2.00 4.28 4.66
CA ILE A 83 -2.72 4.55 5.91
C ILE A 83 -4.02 5.29 5.64
N ASN A 84 -3.97 6.40 4.90
CA ASN A 84 -5.12 7.26 4.66
C ASN A 84 -6.28 6.51 3.98
N PHE A 85 -5.99 5.81 2.88
CA PHE A 85 -7.04 5.06 2.16
C PHE A 85 -7.55 3.87 2.97
N THR A 86 -6.67 3.16 3.69
CA THR A 86 -7.09 2.02 4.50
C THR A 86 -7.92 2.46 5.71
N GLU A 87 -7.54 3.52 6.42
CA GLU A 87 -8.34 4.06 7.52
C GLU A 87 -9.68 4.62 7.02
N ARG A 88 -9.72 5.28 5.85
CA ARG A 88 -10.97 5.69 5.23
C ARG A 88 -11.89 4.51 4.98
N PHE A 89 -11.38 3.42 4.41
CA PHE A 89 -12.14 2.18 4.23
C PHE A 89 -12.63 1.62 5.58
N CYS A 90 -11.76 1.55 6.60
CA CYS A 90 -12.14 1.09 7.94
C CYS A 90 -13.26 1.95 8.55
N LEU A 91 -13.21 3.27 8.38
CA LEU A 91 -14.26 4.18 8.84
C LEU A 91 -15.60 3.92 8.15
N GLU A 92 -15.59 3.67 6.84
CA GLU A 92 -16.78 3.29 6.08
C GLU A 92 -17.36 1.94 6.58
N GLN A 93 -16.51 1.05 7.11
CA GLN A 93 -16.92 -0.18 7.80
C GLN A 93 -17.32 0.04 9.28
N LYS A 94 -17.43 1.31 9.74
CA LYS A 94 -17.80 1.70 11.11
C LYS A 94 -16.80 1.24 12.19
N VAL A 95 -15.54 1.07 11.82
CA VAL A 95 -14.47 0.75 12.76
C VAL A 95 -14.05 2.01 13.52
N SER A 96 -13.89 1.91 14.83
CA SER A 96 -13.38 3.01 15.65
C SER A 96 -11.86 3.15 15.50
N MET A 97 -11.40 4.36 15.20
CA MET A 97 -9.97 4.64 15.03
C MET A 97 -9.23 4.73 16.35
N SER A 98 -7.99 4.28 16.37
CA SER A 98 -7.09 4.34 17.54
C SER A 98 -5.70 4.81 17.16
N LEU A 99 -4.90 5.21 18.15
CA LEU A 99 -3.48 5.48 17.97
C LEU A 99 -2.70 4.17 17.88
N TYR A 100 -1.70 4.15 17.01
CA TYR A 100 -0.79 3.02 16.84
C TYR A 100 0.62 3.47 16.50
N ASP A 101 1.57 2.58 16.72
CA ASP A 101 2.95 2.70 16.29
C ASP A 101 3.17 1.73 15.12
N LEU A 102 3.81 2.20 14.06
CA LEU A 102 4.06 1.47 12.84
C LEU A 102 5.56 1.44 12.55
N HIS A 103 6.12 0.25 12.38
CA HIS A 103 7.52 0.03 12.09
C HIS A 103 7.69 -0.69 10.76
N VAL A 104 8.50 -0.13 9.87
CA VAL A 104 8.80 -0.69 8.56
C VAL A 104 10.24 -1.20 8.53
N ASN A 105 10.40 -2.41 7.98
CA ASN A 105 11.69 -3.02 7.69
C ASN A 105 11.66 -3.59 6.27
N SER A 106 12.69 -3.30 5.46
CA SER A 106 12.77 -3.72 4.06
C SER A 106 14.03 -4.55 3.82
N ASP A 107 13.87 -5.68 3.12
CA ASP A 107 14.97 -6.47 2.58
C ASP A 107 15.23 -6.09 1.09
N LEU A 108 14.39 -5.20 0.51
CA LEU A 108 14.41 -4.83 -0.92
C LEU A 108 15.42 -3.73 -1.27
N ASP A 109 16.03 -3.14 -0.26
CA ASP A 109 16.98 -2.04 -0.44
C ASP A 109 18.38 -2.48 0.00
N SER A 110 19.42 -2.00 -0.69
CA SER A 110 20.80 -2.29 -0.30
C SER A 110 21.15 -1.60 1.01
N ALA A 111 22.17 -2.13 1.70
CA ALA A 111 22.75 -1.49 2.89
C ALA A 111 23.23 -0.04 2.62
N ASP A 112 23.57 0.26 1.38
CA ASP A 112 24.02 1.59 0.92
C ASP A 112 22.85 2.49 0.47
N GLY A 113 21.60 2.11 0.70
CA GLY A 113 20.41 2.87 0.32
C GLY A 113 20.10 2.87 -1.20
N LYS A 114 20.80 2.08 -2.01
CA LYS A 114 20.51 1.94 -3.43
C LYS A 114 19.27 1.08 -3.64
N LYS A 115 18.33 1.57 -4.44
CA LYS A 115 17.13 0.81 -4.84
C LYS A 115 17.50 -0.18 -5.95
N TYR A 116 17.21 -1.45 -5.72
CA TYR A 116 17.43 -2.52 -6.73
C TYR A 116 16.34 -2.56 -7.83
N GLY A 117 15.33 -1.68 -7.79
CA GLY A 117 14.22 -1.71 -8.74
C GLY A 117 13.22 -2.86 -8.51
N LEU A 118 13.26 -3.46 -7.33
CA LEU A 118 12.45 -4.61 -6.96
C LEU A 118 11.02 -4.24 -6.51
N GLY A 119 10.57 -2.99 -6.68
CA GLY A 119 9.20 -2.57 -6.35
C GLY A 119 8.96 -2.34 -4.86
N SER A 120 9.92 -1.74 -4.15
CA SER A 120 9.80 -1.46 -2.71
C SER A 120 8.60 -0.56 -2.37
N SER A 121 8.24 0.41 -3.23
CA SER A 121 7.07 1.26 -3.05
C SER A 121 5.74 0.48 -3.06
N ALA A 122 5.62 -0.49 -3.96
CA ALA A 122 4.46 -1.37 -4.01
C ALA A 122 4.41 -2.31 -2.80
N ALA A 123 5.55 -2.93 -2.47
CA ALA A 123 5.64 -3.85 -1.34
C ALA A 123 5.32 -3.15 0.00
N VAL A 124 5.84 -1.93 0.23
CA VAL A 124 5.53 -1.17 1.46
C VAL A 124 4.06 -0.76 1.51
N THR A 125 3.48 -0.35 0.38
CA THR A 125 2.04 -0.03 0.30
C THR A 125 1.19 -1.24 0.69
N VAL A 126 1.43 -2.40 0.08
CA VAL A 126 0.66 -3.64 0.33
C VAL A 126 0.85 -4.12 1.77
N ALA A 127 2.08 -4.14 2.29
CA ALA A 127 2.34 -4.55 3.67
C ALA A 127 1.66 -3.62 4.69
N THR A 128 1.64 -2.30 4.42
CA THR A 128 0.96 -1.31 5.27
C THR A 128 -0.56 -1.51 5.24
N VAL A 129 -1.17 -1.66 4.07
CA VAL A 129 -2.61 -1.95 3.92
C VAL A 129 -2.98 -3.20 4.71
N LYS A 130 -2.25 -4.30 4.54
CA LYS A 130 -2.49 -5.56 5.27
C LYS A 130 -2.37 -5.39 6.77
N ALA A 131 -1.32 -4.70 7.24
CA ALA A 131 -1.08 -4.48 8.65
C ALA A 131 -2.22 -3.69 9.31
N ILE A 132 -2.70 -2.63 8.67
CA ILE A 132 -3.80 -1.80 9.19
C ILE A 132 -5.12 -2.55 9.18
N LEU A 133 -5.47 -3.24 8.09
CA LEU A 133 -6.69 -4.05 8.03
C LEU A 133 -6.70 -5.09 9.16
N ASN A 134 -5.59 -5.79 9.36
CA ASN A 134 -5.46 -6.81 10.41
C ASN A 134 -5.48 -6.20 11.82
N PHE A 135 -4.88 -5.01 11.99
CA PHE A 135 -4.89 -4.27 13.27
C PHE A 135 -6.32 -3.90 13.70
N TYR A 136 -7.15 -3.55 12.75
CA TYR A 136 -8.57 -3.24 12.99
C TYR A 136 -9.51 -4.46 12.90
N GLY A 137 -8.94 -5.66 12.73
CA GLY A 137 -9.71 -6.92 12.72
C GLY A 137 -10.53 -7.14 11.45
N LEU A 138 -10.17 -6.47 10.35
CA LEU A 138 -10.84 -6.63 9.06
C LEU A 138 -10.11 -7.67 8.21
N HIS A 139 -10.75 -8.83 7.99
CA HIS A 139 -10.25 -9.88 7.12
C HIS A 139 -10.75 -9.65 5.69
N CYS A 140 -9.83 -9.27 4.81
CA CYS A 140 -10.14 -8.91 3.44
C CYS A 140 -9.56 -9.93 2.44
N THR A 141 -10.25 -10.07 1.30
CA THR A 141 -9.78 -10.90 0.18
C THR A 141 -8.52 -10.28 -0.45
N LYS A 142 -7.74 -11.10 -1.16
CA LYS A 142 -6.60 -10.60 -1.95
C LYS A 142 -7.03 -9.55 -2.97
N ASP A 143 -8.21 -9.71 -3.58
CA ASP A 143 -8.75 -8.75 -4.55
C ASP A 143 -9.00 -7.37 -3.91
N LEU A 144 -9.62 -7.33 -2.73
CA LEU A 144 -9.85 -6.07 -2.02
C LEU A 144 -8.52 -5.43 -1.58
N ILE A 145 -7.56 -6.22 -1.08
CA ILE A 145 -6.22 -5.74 -0.73
C ILE A 145 -5.51 -5.18 -1.97
N PHE A 146 -5.62 -5.85 -3.12
CA PHE A 146 -5.07 -5.36 -4.38
C PHE A 146 -5.67 -4.01 -4.77
N LYS A 147 -6.98 -3.90 -4.82
CA LYS A 147 -7.69 -2.68 -5.21
C LYS A 147 -7.36 -1.51 -4.29
N LEU A 148 -7.41 -1.72 -2.98
CA LEU A 148 -7.09 -0.70 -1.99
C LEU A 148 -5.62 -0.24 -2.08
N SER A 149 -4.69 -1.19 -2.26
CA SER A 149 -3.27 -0.89 -2.46
C SER A 149 -3.01 -0.19 -3.79
N ALA A 150 -3.70 -0.58 -4.87
CA ALA A 150 -3.59 0.05 -6.17
C ALA A 150 -4.04 1.52 -6.13
N ILE A 151 -5.18 1.82 -5.50
CA ILE A 151 -5.65 3.20 -5.30
C ILE A 151 -4.62 4.01 -4.49
N SER A 152 -4.15 3.45 -3.37
CA SER A 152 -3.19 4.11 -2.49
C SER A 152 -1.87 4.44 -3.21
N HIS A 153 -1.33 3.47 -3.95
CA HIS A 153 -0.09 3.63 -4.69
C HIS A 153 -0.23 4.61 -5.85
N TYR A 154 -1.33 4.50 -6.62
CA TYR A 154 -1.62 5.36 -7.76
C TYR A 154 -1.80 6.83 -7.35
N SER A 155 -2.36 7.10 -6.17
CA SER A 155 -2.55 8.46 -5.66
C SER A 155 -1.23 9.22 -5.43
N VAL A 156 -0.14 8.50 -5.19
CA VAL A 156 1.22 9.05 -5.02
C VAL A 156 1.96 9.07 -6.35
N GLN A 157 1.95 7.96 -7.07
CA GLN A 157 2.74 7.79 -8.29
C GLN A 157 2.13 8.52 -9.50
N GLY A 158 0.81 8.67 -9.55
CA GLY A 158 0.07 9.34 -10.62
C GLY A 158 -0.04 8.58 -11.92
N ASN A 159 0.72 7.50 -12.11
CA ASN A 159 0.77 6.65 -13.30
C ASN A 159 1.14 5.20 -12.95
N GLY A 160 1.36 4.37 -13.96
CA GLY A 160 1.79 2.98 -13.77
C GLY A 160 0.66 1.95 -13.99
N SER A 161 1.01 0.68 -14.14
CA SER A 161 0.06 -0.41 -14.41
C SER A 161 -0.53 -1.04 -13.15
N ALA A 162 0.07 -0.84 -11.98
CA ALA A 162 -0.15 -1.57 -10.73
C ALA A 162 0.21 -3.08 -10.80
N GLY A 163 1.02 -3.50 -11.77
CA GLY A 163 1.52 -4.86 -11.85
C GLY A 163 2.43 -5.24 -10.68
N ASP A 164 3.20 -4.28 -10.18
CA ASP A 164 4.01 -4.41 -8.97
C ASP A 164 3.14 -4.63 -7.71
N ILE A 165 2.03 -3.92 -7.59
CA ILE A 165 1.03 -4.16 -6.53
C ILE A 165 0.44 -5.57 -6.66
N ALA A 166 0.08 -5.99 -7.88
CA ALA A 166 -0.44 -7.34 -8.11
C ALA A 166 0.57 -8.41 -7.67
N ALA A 167 1.84 -8.28 -8.06
CA ALA A 167 2.89 -9.21 -7.64
C ALA A 167 3.07 -9.25 -6.11
N SER A 168 3.04 -8.08 -5.45
CA SER A 168 3.16 -7.97 -4.00
C SER A 168 1.96 -8.55 -3.23
N VAL A 169 0.76 -8.59 -3.84
CA VAL A 169 -0.46 -9.14 -3.21
C VAL A 169 -0.61 -10.64 -3.48
N TYR A 170 -0.48 -11.06 -4.73
CA TYR A 170 -0.80 -12.42 -5.14
C TYR A 170 0.37 -13.39 -4.97
N GLY A 171 1.60 -12.89 -5.14
CA GLY A 171 2.82 -13.69 -5.05
C GLY A 171 3.02 -14.61 -6.25
N GLY A 172 4.15 -15.32 -6.31
CA GLY A 172 4.45 -16.29 -7.35
C GLY A 172 4.62 -15.68 -8.74
N TRP A 173 4.28 -16.45 -9.78
CA TRP A 173 4.27 -16.02 -11.17
C TRP A 173 2.88 -15.52 -11.55
N LEU A 174 2.82 -14.38 -12.24
CA LEU A 174 1.58 -13.73 -12.64
C LEU A 174 1.59 -13.39 -14.12
N ALA A 175 0.48 -13.70 -14.80
CA ALA A 175 0.06 -13.01 -16.01
C ALA A 175 -0.88 -11.89 -15.57
N TYR A 176 -0.55 -10.65 -15.89
CA TYR A 176 -1.26 -9.47 -15.40
C TYR A 176 -1.62 -8.52 -16.54
N GLN A 177 -2.82 -7.98 -16.50
CA GLN A 177 -3.29 -6.87 -17.32
C GLN A 177 -3.70 -5.71 -16.43
N THR A 178 -3.49 -4.46 -16.89
CA THR A 178 -3.90 -3.27 -16.16
C THR A 178 -5.40 -3.05 -16.26
N PHE A 179 -5.97 -2.40 -15.26
CA PHE A 179 -7.37 -1.96 -15.23
C PHE A 179 -7.54 -0.58 -15.89
N ASP A 180 -8.79 -0.21 -16.21
CA ASP A 180 -9.15 1.10 -16.73
C ASP A 180 -9.02 2.20 -15.66
N LYS A 181 -7.97 2.98 -15.75
CA LYS A 181 -7.67 4.08 -14.80
C LYS A 181 -8.60 5.28 -14.97
N ALA A 182 -9.11 5.51 -16.18
CA ALA A 182 -10.06 6.60 -16.42
C ALA A 182 -11.40 6.28 -15.74
N TRP A 183 -11.84 5.03 -15.86
CA TRP A 183 -12.98 4.52 -15.12
C TRP A 183 -12.77 4.66 -13.61
N LEU A 184 -11.66 4.15 -13.07
CA LEU A 184 -11.37 4.22 -11.64
C LEU A 184 -11.40 5.67 -11.11
N LYS A 185 -10.79 6.60 -11.82
CA LYS A 185 -10.78 8.02 -11.44
C LYS A 185 -12.18 8.61 -11.40
N LYS A 186 -13.03 8.27 -12.37
CA LYS A 186 -14.42 8.72 -12.45
C LYS A 186 -15.24 8.17 -11.27
N GLU A 187 -15.11 6.87 -10.98
CA GLU A 187 -15.86 6.23 -9.91
C GLU A 187 -15.46 6.77 -8.52
N LEU A 188 -14.16 6.95 -8.26
CA LEU A 188 -13.67 7.54 -7.01
C LEU A 188 -14.13 8.99 -6.79
N ALA A 189 -14.50 9.71 -7.84
CA ALA A 189 -15.03 11.07 -7.73
C ALA A 189 -16.52 11.12 -7.33
N THR A 190 -17.26 10.03 -7.51
CA THR A 190 -18.73 10.00 -7.39
C THR A 190 -19.25 9.01 -6.36
N LYS A 191 -18.45 8.01 -5.98
CA LYS A 191 -18.82 6.92 -5.07
C LYS A 191 -17.97 6.91 -3.80
N SER A 192 -18.45 6.22 -2.77
CA SER A 192 -17.64 5.89 -1.61
C SER A 192 -16.51 4.93 -1.98
N LEU A 193 -15.47 4.90 -1.17
CA LEU A 193 -14.35 3.98 -1.39
C LEU A 193 -14.81 2.52 -1.34
N SER A 194 -15.66 2.16 -0.40
CA SER A 194 -16.21 0.81 -0.26
C SER A 194 -17.02 0.38 -1.47
N GLU A 195 -17.81 1.27 -2.08
CA GLU A 195 -18.53 0.96 -3.31
C GLU A 195 -17.57 0.63 -4.45
N VAL A 196 -16.55 1.47 -4.69
CA VAL A 196 -15.56 1.26 -5.74
C VAL A 196 -14.75 -0.03 -5.54
N LEU A 197 -14.40 -0.36 -4.29
CA LEU A 197 -13.66 -1.59 -3.97
C LEU A 197 -14.48 -2.87 -4.22
N ASN A 198 -15.81 -2.80 -4.08
CA ASN A 198 -16.71 -3.93 -4.28
C ASN A 198 -17.14 -4.13 -5.74
N GLU A 199 -16.88 -3.18 -6.62
CA GLU A 199 -17.17 -3.31 -8.05
C GLU A 199 -16.12 -4.16 -8.78
N ALA A 200 -16.52 -4.76 -9.91
CA ALA A 200 -15.58 -5.35 -10.85
C ALA A 200 -14.89 -4.22 -11.64
N TRP A 201 -13.57 -4.16 -11.55
CA TRP A 201 -12.82 -3.17 -12.30
C TRP A 201 -12.65 -3.62 -13.75
N PRO A 202 -12.98 -2.78 -14.75
CA PRO A 202 -12.80 -3.13 -16.14
C PRO A 202 -11.30 -3.12 -16.52
N GLY A 203 -10.89 -4.09 -17.38
CA GLY A 203 -9.52 -4.27 -17.87
C GLY A 203 -9.09 -5.72 -17.94
#